data_7d673c3644e7673bca24c69dcbeb75dc
#
_entry.id   7d673c3644e7673bca24c69dcbeb75dc
#
_cell.length_a   1.000
_cell.length_b   1.000
_cell.length_c   1.000
_cell.angle_alpha   90.00
_cell.angle_beta   90.00
_cell.angle_gamma   90.00
#
_symmetry.space_group_name_H-M   'P 1'
#
loop_
_entity.id
_entity.type
_entity.pdbx_description
1 polymer ?
#
loop_
_entity_poly.entity_id
_entity_poly.type
_entity_poly.pdbx_seq_one_letter_code
_entity_poly.pdbx_strand_id
1 'polypeptide(L)'
;YKFIGIAFNTYIILEIENELYIMDQHAVNERINYEYYMKKLGEDSNLTTDLLIPIKLEFSSNEYIILKEHFNILDRLHINYEEFGSNTLIIRSHPTWIKKGYEEESLYKIMEVIIHEEDFSIEKFNEKISTTLACKMSIKANEYVSLDELRVLIERLRETENPFTCPHGRPTIISYSKYELEKLFKRAM
;
A
#
# COMPACT_ATOMS: atom_id res chain seq x y z
N TYR A 1 -2.63 -18.65 18.27
CA TYR A 1 -2.77 -19.33 16.95
C TYR A 1 -1.63 -20.32 16.73
N LYS A 2 -1.93 -21.35 15.97
CA LYS A 2 -0.95 -22.34 15.52
C LYS A 2 -0.69 -22.11 14.02
N PHE A 3 0.56 -21.85 13.66
CA PHE A 3 0.96 -21.76 12.25
C PHE A 3 1.01 -23.17 11.64
N ILE A 4 0.31 -23.37 10.53
CA ILE A 4 0.27 -24.63 9.80
C ILE A 4 1.26 -24.61 8.64
N GLY A 5 1.29 -23.53 7.86
CA GLY A 5 2.16 -23.42 6.71
C GLY A 5 1.77 -22.30 5.77
N ILE A 6 2.46 -22.25 4.62
CA ILE A 6 2.18 -21.34 3.52
C ILE A 6 1.90 -22.14 2.27
N ALA A 7 0.76 -21.90 1.63
CA ALA A 7 0.42 -22.49 0.35
C ALA A 7 0.68 -21.51 -0.79
N PHE A 8 1.28 -22.00 -1.88
CA PHE A 8 1.55 -21.25 -3.11
C PHE A 8 2.36 -19.96 -2.89
N ASN A 9 3.17 -19.88 -1.84
CA ASN A 9 3.90 -18.68 -1.40
C ASN A 9 3.00 -17.44 -1.20
N THR A 10 1.70 -17.63 -1.06
CA THR A 10 0.69 -16.57 -1.05
C THR A 10 -0.23 -16.66 0.15
N TYR A 11 -0.68 -17.87 0.49
CA TYR A 11 -1.69 -18.08 1.51
C TYR A 11 -1.09 -18.61 2.80
N ILE A 12 -1.23 -17.83 3.86
CA ILE A 12 -0.82 -18.22 5.22
C ILE A 12 -1.96 -19.00 5.86
N ILE A 13 -1.66 -20.19 6.36
CA ILE A 13 -2.65 -21.09 6.96
C ILE A 13 -2.39 -21.17 8.46
N LEU A 14 -3.43 -20.83 9.24
CA LEU A 14 -3.42 -20.83 10.69
C LEU A 14 -4.55 -21.69 11.24
N GLU A 15 -4.34 -22.28 12.40
CA GLU A 15 -5.37 -22.95 13.20
C GLU A 15 -5.56 -22.17 14.51
N ILE A 16 -6.80 -21.81 14.79
CA ILE A 16 -7.18 -21.11 16.02
C ILE A 16 -8.39 -21.84 16.59
N GLU A 17 -8.24 -22.46 17.76
CA GLU A 17 -9.26 -23.28 18.38
C GLU A 17 -9.76 -24.40 17.42
N ASN A 18 -10.99 -24.32 16.95
CA ASN A 18 -11.60 -25.29 16.03
C ASN A 18 -11.86 -24.72 14.63
N GLU A 19 -11.13 -23.69 14.26
CA GLU A 19 -11.25 -23.03 12.96
C GLU A 19 -9.92 -23.02 12.20
N LEU A 20 -10.01 -23.21 10.90
CA LEU A 20 -8.90 -23.03 9.97
C LEU A 20 -9.02 -21.65 9.32
N TYR A 21 -7.99 -20.84 9.45
CA TYR A 21 -7.90 -19.51 8.84
C TYR A 21 -6.93 -19.57 7.67
N ILE A 22 -7.34 -18.94 6.56
CA ILE A 22 -6.51 -18.76 5.38
C ILE A 22 -6.41 -17.25 5.12
N MET A 23 -5.20 -16.72 5.19
CA MET A 23 -4.91 -15.30 4.97
C MET A 23 -4.23 -15.14 3.63
N ASP A 24 -4.76 -14.23 2.81
CA ASP A 24 -4.08 -13.79 1.58
C ASP A 24 -3.03 -12.75 1.93
N GLN A 25 -1.76 -13.13 1.86
CA GLN A 25 -0.62 -12.27 2.21
C GLN A 25 -0.61 -10.96 1.42
N HIS A 26 -0.99 -11.00 0.15
CA HIS A 26 -1.06 -9.81 -0.69
C HIS A 26 -2.17 -8.85 -0.23
N ALA A 27 -3.37 -9.37 -0.05
CA ALA A 27 -4.52 -8.56 0.42
C ALA A 27 -4.28 -7.97 1.83
N VAL A 28 -3.63 -8.73 2.72
CA VAL A 28 -3.22 -8.26 4.06
C VAL A 28 -2.23 -7.10 3.96
N ASN A 29 -1.19 -7.24 3.15
CA ASN A 29 -0.20 -6.17 2.95
C ASN A 29 -0.83 -4.92 2.30
N GLU A 30 -1.74 -5.09 1.33
CA GLU A 30 -2.48 -3.97 0.75
C GLU A 30 -3.27 -3.21 1.82
N ARG A 31 -3.99 -3.90 2.70
CA ARG A 31 -4.76 -3.27 3.79
C ARG A 31 -3.86 -2.51 4.74
N ILE A 32 -2.80 -3.12 5.23
CA ILE A 32 -1.85 -2.50 6.16
C ILE A 32 -1.22 -1.25 5.54
N ASN A 33 -0.76 -1.34 4.30
CA ASN A 33 -0.13 -0.22 3.60
C ASN A 33 -1.13 0.89 3.27
N TYR A 34 -2.35 0.55 2.86
CA TYR A 34 -3.40 1.53 2.60
C TYR A 34 -3.70 2.40 3.84
N GLU A 35 -3.93 1.77 4.98
CA GLU A 35 -4.22 2.52 6.21
C GLU A 35 -3.01 3.31 6.72
N TYR A 36 -1.80 2.79 6.51
CA TYR A 36 -0.58 3.55 6.76
C TYR A 36 -0.55 4.86 5.95
N TYR A 37 -0.77 4.80 4.65
CA TYR A 37 -0.75 5.99 3.79
C TYR A 37 -1.92 6.93 4.08
N MET A 38 -3.12 6.41 4.29
CA MET A 38 -4.29 7.23 4.67
C MET A 38 -4.02 8.02 5.95
N LYS A 39 -3.45 7.37 6.95
CA LYS A 39 -3.06 8.02 8.20
C LYS A 39 -2.02 9.10 7.96
N LYS A 40 -0.95 8.79 7.22
CA LYS A 40 0.14 9.72 6.93
C LYS A 40 -0.31 10.94 6.12
N LEU A 41 -1.15 10.74 5.12
CA LEU A 41 -1.72 11.82 4.32
C LEU A 41 -2.73 12.68 5.10
N GLY A 42 -3.37 12.12 6.11
CA GLY A 42 -4.28 12.84 7.01
C GLY A 42 -3.58 13.60 8.15
N GLU A 43 -2.31 13.28 8.44
CA GLU A 43 -1.51 13.98 9.44
C GLU A 43 -1.04 15.35 8.90
N ASP A 44 -1.16 16.39 9.69
CA ASP A 44 -0.58 17.71 9.40
C ASP A 44 0.92 17.73 9.75
N SER A 45 1.69 16.95 9.00
CA SER A 45 3.13 16.81 9.18
C SER A 45 3.87 17.37 7.96
N ASN A 46 4.80 18.27 8.20
CA ASN A 46 5.70 18.86 7.20
C ASN A 46 7.11 18.27 7.25
N LEU A 47 7.28 17.12 7.90
CA LEU A 47 8.58 16.44 7.99
C LEU A 47 9.00 15.88 6.63
N THR A 48 10.18 16.23 6.21
CA THR A 48 10.77 15.82 4.93
C THR A 48 12.12 15.15 5.12
N THR A 49 12.51 14.37 4.12
CA THR A 49 13.83 13.76 4.00
C THR A 49 14.52 14.32 2.78
N ASP A 50 15.74 14.81 2.94
CA ASP A 50 16.57 15.26 1.83
C ASP A 50 17.20 14.08 1.11
N LEU A 51 17.23 14.15 -0.22
CA LEU A 51 17.87 13.15 -1.07
C LEU A 51 19.34 13.52 -1.27
N LEU A 52 20.25 12.60 -1.01
CA LEU A 52 21.68 12.78 -1.32
C LEU A 52 21.91 12.93 -2.84
N ILE A 53 21.18 12.14 -3.61
CA ILE A 53 21.16 12.23 -5.07
C ILE A 53 19.74 12.62 -5.47
N PRO A 54 19.54 13.78 -6.11
CA PRO A 54 18.24 14.20 -6.58
C PRO A 54 17.63 13.18 -7.56
N ILE A 55 16.32 13.00 -7.50
CA ILE A 55 15.58 12.14 -8.41
C ILE A 55 15.08 12.96 -9.58
N LYS A 56 15.40 12.51 -10.80
CA LYS A 56 14.97 13.12 -12.04
C LYS A 56 13.76 12.37 -12.59
N LEU A 57 12.63 13.08 -12.76
CA LEU A 57 11.39 12.53 -13.30
C LEU A 57 11.10 13.20 -14.66
N GLU A 58 10.99 12.38 -15.70
CA GLU A 58 10.71 12.83 -17.07
C GLU A 58 9.29 12.47 -17.47
N PHE A 59 8.60 13.40 -18.14
CA PHE A 59 7.22 13.27 -18.58
C PHE A 59 7.08 13.59 -20.07
N SER A 60 5.99 13.12 -20.69
CA SER A 60 5.60 13.65 -22.00
C SER A 60 5.17 15.10 -21.90
N SER A 61 5.15 15.81 -23.02
CA SER A 61 4.74 17.23 -23.05
C SER A 61 3.31 17.42 -22.52
N ASN A 62 2.38 16.51 -22.88
CA ASN A 62 1.00 16.58 -22.41
C ASN A 62 0.88 16.32 -20.90
N GLU A 63 1.56 15.30 -20.41
CA GLU A 63 1.59 14.99 -18.97
C GLU A 63 2.18 16.15 -18.16
N TYR A 64 3.25 16.74 -18.64
CA TYR A 64 3.91 17.85 -17.95
C TYR A 64 3.03 19.10 -17.87
N ILE A 65 2.28 19.42 -18.94
CA ILE A 65 1.31 20.53 -18.94
C ILE A 65 0.25 20.31 -17.84
N ILE A 66 -0.31 19.11 -17.76
CA ILE A 66 -1.30 18.77 -16.73
C ILE A 66 -0.69 18.85 -15.33
N LEU A 67 0.49 18.25 -15.15
CA LEU A 67 1.19 18.26 -13.87
C LEU A 67 1.50 19.69 -13.38
N LYS A 68 1.89 20.57 -14.30
CA LYS A 68 2.20 21.97 -14.00
C LYS A 68 1.00 22.76 -13.47
N GLU A 69 -0.20 22.46 -13.94
CA GLU A 69 -1.44 23.04 -13.42
C GLU A 69 -1.74 22.63 -11.98
N HIS A 70 -1.11 21.56 -11.50
CA HIS A 70 -1.33 20.96 -10.18
C HIS A 70 -0.10 20.95 -9.26
N PHE A 71 0.87 21.80 -9.50
CA PHE A 71 2.05 21.92 -8.63
C PHE A 71 1.70 22.28 -7.17
N ASN A 72 0.57 22.95 -6.95
CA ASN A 72 0.06 23.19 -5.61
C ASN A 72 -0.18 21.91 -4.80
N ILE A 73 -0.44 20.77 -5.47
CA ILE A 73 -0.58 19.47 -4.80
C ILE A 73 0.77 18.97 -4.32
N LEU A 74 1.83 19.17 -5.08
CA LEU A 74 3.20 18.85 -4.68
C LEU A 74 3.61 19.67 -3.45
N ASP A 75 3.27 20.93 -3.42
CA ASP A 75 3.51 21.81 -2.27
C ASP A 75 2.76 21.31 -1.03
N ARG A 76 1.50 20.93 -1.20
CA ARG A 76 0.68 20.36 -0.12
C ARG A 76 1.25 19.03 0.42
N LEU A 77 1.83 18.21 -0.44
CA LEU A 77 2.47 16.94 -0.06
C LEU A 77 3.90 17.13 0.45
N HIS A 78 4.41 18.36 0.51
CA HIS A 78 5.79 18.67 0.91
C HIS A 78 6.85 17.96 0.05
N ILE A 79 6.59 17.85 -1.25
CA ILE A 79 7.55 17.38 -2.24
C ILE A 79 8.28 18.61 -2.78
N ASN A 80 9.59 18.68 -2.55
CA ASN A 80 10.42 19.76 -3.06
C ASN A 80 10.86 19.45 -4.50
N TYR A 81 10.43 20.25 -5.44
CA TYR A 81 10.69 20.07 -6.86
C TYR A 81 11.29 21.30 -7.50
N GLU A 82 12.05 21.08 -8.56
CA GLU A 82 12.56 22.10 -9.47
C GLU A 82 12.20 21.73 -10.91
N GLU A 83 11.78 22.69 -11.69
CA GLU A 83 11.66 22.52 -13.14
C GLU A 83 13.05 22.49 -13.78
N PHE A 84 13.33 21.45 -14.57
CA PHE A 84 14.62 21.26 -15.20
C PHE A 84 14.48 20.95 -16.69
N GLY A 85 14.83 21.92 -17.55
CA GLY A 85 14.71 21.75 -18.99
C GLY A 85 13.27 21.53 -19.45
N SER A 86 13.11 20.71 -20.48
CA SER A 86 11.80 20.37 -21.03
C SER A 86 11.18 19.18 -20.30
N ASN A 87 9.96 19.33 -19.80
CA ASN A 87 9.12 18.23 -19.28
C ASN A 87 9.77 17.38 -18.17
N THR A 88 10.66 17.99 -17.37
CA THR A 88 11.43 17.28 -16.35
C THR A 88 11.31 17.99 -15.01
N LEU A 89 11.14 17.21 -13.94
CA LEU A 89 11.25 17.66 -12.57
C LEU A 89 12.47 17.01 -11.89
N ILE A 90 13.16 17.79 -11.07
CA ILE A 90 14.18 17.29 -10.15
C ILE A 90 13.60 17.37 -8.74
N ILE A 91 13.56 16.24 -8.04
CA ILE A 91 13.10 16.14 -6.66
C ILE A 91 14.30 16.08 -5.73
N ARG A 92 14.38 17.00 -4.77
CA ARG A 92 15.47 17.10 -3.80
C ARG A 92 15.13 16.63 -2.41
N SER A 93 13.85 16.73 -2.05
CA SER A 93 13.34 16.21 -0.78
C SER A 93 11.90 15.75 -0.94
N HIS A 94 11.49 14.86 -0.07
CA HIS A 94 10.16 14.26 -0.07
C HIS A 94 9.64 14.04 1.36
N PRO A 95 8.32 13.80 1.56
CA PRO A 95 7.80 13.51 2.88
C PRO A 95 8.45 12.25 3.49
N THR A 96 8.64 12.26 4.79
CA THR A 96 9.25 11.15 5.53
C THR A 96 8.46 9.84 5.45
N TRP A 97 7.16 9.90 5.14
CA TRP A 97 6.31 8.72 5.00
C TRP A 97 6.52 7.93 3.70
N ILE A 98 7.26 8.45 2.72
CA ILE A 98 7.72 7.68 1.57
C ILE A 98 8.79 6.69 2.06
N LYS A 99 8.58 5.40 1.78
CA LYS A 99 9.44 4.33 2.28
C LYS A 99 10.82 4.37 1.62
N LYS A 100 11.86 4.20 2.45
CA LYS A 100 13.25 4.14 1.99
C LYS A 100 13.46 3.00 0.99
N GLY A 101 14.15 3.30 -0.12
CA GLY A 101 14.37 2.38 -1.23
C GLY A 101 13.25 2.35 -2.28
N TYR A 102 12.15 3.07 -2.03
CA TYR A 102 10.99 3.16 -2.93
C TYR A 102 10.67 4.60 -3.35
N GLU A 103 11.62 5.51 -3.16
CA GLU A 103 11.41 6.95 -3.36
C GLU A 103 11.03 7.27 -4.81
N GLU A 104 11.79 6.79 -5.77
CA GLU A 104 11.53 7.04 -7.20
C GLU A 104 10.20 6.46 -7.65
N GLU A 105 9.94 5.18 -7.31
CA GLU A 105 8.70 4.50 -7.66
C GLU A 105 7.49 5.19 -7.03
N SER A 106 7.58 5.59 -5.75
CA SER A 106 6.51 6.29 -5.05
C SER A 106 6.22 7.66 -5.63
N LEU A 107 7.26 8.44 -5.93
CA LEU A 107 7.12 9.74 -6.55
C LEU A 107 6.49 9.64 -7.94
N TYR A 108 6.90 8.67 -8.77
CA TYR A 108 6.28 8.42 -10.06
C TYR A 108 4.80 8.10 -9.94
N LYS A 109 4.42 7.24 -8.99
CA LYS A 109 3.01 6.87 -8.75
C LYS A 109 2.17 8.06 -8.27
N ILE A 110 2.73 8.92 -7.43
CA ILE A 110 2.08 10.17 -7.02
C ILE A 110 1.84 11.08 -8.23
N MET A 111 2.85 11.26 -9.08
CA MET A 111 2.73 12.08 -10.30
C MET A 111 1.69 11.49 -11.27
N GLU A 112 1.68 10.17 -11.47
CA GLU A 112 0.65 9.50 -12.29
C GLU A 112 -0.76 9.77 -11.78
N VAL A 113 -0.97 9.69 -10.46
CA VAL A 113 -2.28 10.01 -9.87
C VAL A 113 -2.66 11.46 -10.12
N ILE A 114 -1.74 12.41 -9.96
CA ILE A 114 -1.99 13.83 -10.24
C ILE A 114 -2.36 14.04 -11.71
N ILE A 115 -1.67 13.39 -12.63
CA ILE A 115 -1.89 13.55 -14.08
C ILE A 115 -3.25 12.97 -14.52
N HIS A 116 -3.67 11.87 -13.94
CA HIS A 116 -4.87 11.13 -14.39
C HIS A 116 -6.11 11.35 -13.53
N GLU A 117 -6.00 12.01 -12.38
CA GLU A 117 -7.14 12.26 -11.49
C GLU A 117 -7.94 13.49 -11.95
N GLU A 118 -9.26 13.35 -11.95
CA GLU A 118 -10.17 14.44 -12.26
C GLU A 118 -10.77 15.11 -11.01
N ASP A 119 -10.83 14.36 -9.90
CA ASP A 119 -11.36 14.85 -8.63
C ASP A 119 -10.24 15.05 -7.62
N PHE A 120 -9.87 16.31 -7.40
CA PHE A 120 -8.84 16.72 -6.45
C PHE A 120 -9.37 17.07 -5.06
N SER A 121 -10.59 16.64 -4.70
CA SER A 121 -11.01 16.71 -3.31
C SER A 121 -9.98 15.97 -2.44
N ILE A 122 -9.65 16.55 -1.27
CA ILE A 122 -8.57 16.02 -0.41
C ILE A 122 -8.82 14.55 -0.06
N GLU A 123 -10.06 14.21 0.28
CA GLU A 123 -10.44 12.85 0.65
C GLU A 123 -10.22 11.86 -0.48
N LYS A 124 -10.80 12.10 -1.64
CA LYS A 124 -10.68 11.19 -2.80
C LYS A 124 -9.26 11.10 -3.34
N PHE A 125 -8.54 12.20 -3.32
CA PHE A 125 -7.14 12.22 -3.72
C PHE A 125 -6.28 11.37 -2.76
N ASN A 126 -6.46 11.52 -1.45
CA ASN A 126 -5.75 10.72 -0.45
C ASN A 126 -6.08 9.23 -0.57
N GLU A 127 -7.33 8.87 -0.81
CA GLU A 127 -7.75 7.49 -1.08
C GLU A 127 -7.05 6.93 -2.32
N LYS A 128 -7.00 7.68 -3.40
CA LYS A 128 -6.37 7.27 -4.65
C LYS A 128 -4.86 7.07 -4.51
N ILE A 129 -4.17 8.00 -3.89
CA ILE A 129 -2.73 7.89 -3.57
C ILE A 129 -2.49 6.66 -2.70
N SER A 130 -3.25 6.50 -1.62
CA SER A 130 -3.08 5.41 -0.66
C SER A 130 -3.31 4.05 -1.31
N THR A 131 -4.34 3.90 -2.14
CA THR A 131 -4.62 2.67 -2.88
C THR A 131 -3.50 2.35 -3.88
N THR A 132 -3.04 3.33 -4.62
CA THR A 132 -2.00 3.16 -5.64
C THR A 132 -0.66 2.77 -5.02
N LEU A 133 -0.24 3.45 -3.95
CA LEU A 133 1.00 3.15 -3.24
C LEU A 133 0.91 1.81 -2.49
N ALA A 134 -0.22 1.50 -1.86
CA ALA A 134 -0.44 0.22 -1.18
C ALA A 134 -0.31 -0.96 -2.14
N CYS A 135 -0.93 -0.88 -3.31
CA CYS A 135 -0.80 -1.89 -4.35
C CYS A 135 0.65 -2.07 -4.80
N LYS A 136 1.35 -0.97 -5.07
CA LYS A 136 2.76 -1.02 -5.51
C LYS A 136 3.68 -1.64 -4.46
N MET A 137 3.51 -1.29 -3.18
CA MET A 137 4.32 -1.82 -2.09
C MET A 137 4.03 -3.31 -1.82
N SER A 138 2.82 -3.78 -2.11
CA SER A 138 2.38 -5.16 -1.82
C SER A 138 2.83 -6.18 -2.86
N ILE A 139 3.11 -5.76 -4.11
CA ILE A 139 3.59 -6.64 -5.18
C ILE A 139 4.91 -7.33 -4.82
N LYS A 140 5.75 -6.70 -4.01
CA LYS A 140 7.05 -7.24 -3.57
C LYS A 140 6.95 -8.16 -2.34
N ALA A 141 5.76 -8.35 -1.77
CA ALA A 141 5.55 -9.14 -0.55
C ALA A 141 5.40 -10.65 -0.77
N ASN A 142 5.49 -11.15 -1.99
CA ASN A 142 5.42 -12.58 -2.34
C ASN A 142 6.74 -13.34 -2.05
N GLU A 143 7.40 -13.00 -0.95
CA GLU A 143 8.60 -13.71 -0.49
C GLU A 143 8.25 -14.67 0.63
N TYR A 144 9.13 -15.65 0.86
CA TYR A 144 9.01 -16.55 2.01
C TYR A 144 8.93 -15.71 3.29
N VAL A 145 7.88 -15.93 4.06
CA VAL A 145 7.66 -15.25 5.34
C VAL A 145 8.12 -16.16 6.47
N SER A 146 9.08 -15.68 7.25
CA SER A 146 9.50 -16.34 8.48
C SER A 146 8.40 -16.26 9.55
N LEU A 147 8.48 -17.11 10.58
CA LEU A 147 7.51 -17.06 11.69
C LEU A 147 7.49 -15.71 12.42
N ASP A 148 8.63 -15.04 12.50
CA ASP A 148 8.71 -13.73 13.16
C ASP A 148 8.09 -12.63 12.30
N GLU A 149 8.31 -12.66 10.99
CA GLU A 149 7.63 -11.76 10.05
C GLU A 149 6.13 -11.98 10.02
N LEU A 150 5.69 -13.25 10.10
CA LEU A 150 4.27 -13.58 10.21
C LEU A 150 3.64 -12.97 11.47
N ARG A 151 4.31 -13.05 12.61
CA ARG A 151 3.81 -12.42 13.84
C ARG A 151 3.66 -10.91 13.70
N VAL A 152 4.67 -10.27 13.14
CA VAL A 152 4.62 -8.82 12.86
C VAL A 152 3.48 -8.49 11.90
N LEU A 153 3.28 -9.28 10.85
CA LEU A 153 2.20 -9.08 9.89
C LEU A 153 0.82 -9.17 10.54
N ILE A 154 0.61 -10.19 11.39
CA ILE A 154 -0.66 -10.37 12.11
C ILE A 154 -0.91 -9.22 13.09
N GLU A 155 0.10 -8.80 13.86
CA GLU A 155 -0.04 -7.68 14.79
C GLU A 155 -0.38 -6.38 14.04
N ARG A 156 0.30 -6.10 12.94
CA ARG A 156 0.00 -4.92 12.13
C ARG A 156 -1.40 -4.97 11.53
N LEU A 157 -1.85 -6.13 11.07
CA LEU A 157 -3.22 -6.29 10.58
C LEU A 157 -4.26 -6.03 11.67
N ARG A 158 -4.01 -6.49 12.90
CA ARG A 158 -4.90 -6.26 14.05
C ARG A 158 -5.03 -4.78 14.42
N GLU A 159 -4.01 -3.98 14.13
CA GLU A 159 -4.02 -2.54 14.37
C GLU A 159 -4.80 -1.75 13.31
N THR A 160 -5.17 -2.39 12.19
CA THR A 160 -5.97 -1.75 11.14
C THR A 160 -7.43 -1.59 11.57
N GLU A 161 -8.10 -0.57 11.04
CA GLU A 161 -9.53 -0.32 11.29
C GLU A 161 -10.42 -1.37 10.64
N ASN A 162 -10.01 -1.87 9.46
CA ASN A 162 -10.75 -2.88 8.71
C ASN A 162 -9.85 -4.06 8.31
N PRO A 163 -9.56 -5.00 9.21
CA PRO A 163 -8.63 -6.10 8.93
C PRO A 163 -9.17 -7.16 7.96
N PHE A 164 -10.46 -7.17 7.64
CA PHE A 164 -11.09 -8.28 6.93
C PHE A 164 -11.19 -8.11 5.41
N THR A 165 -10.95 -6.90 4.90
CA THR A 165 -10.99 -6.61 3.47
C THR A 165 -9.83 -5.75 3.03
N CYS A 166 -9.29 -5.99 1.82
CA CYS A 166 -8.32 -5.10 1.20
C CYS A 166 -9.00 -3.85 0.62
N PRO A 167 -8.26 -2.80 0.21
CA PRO A 167 -8.85 -1.60 -0.39
C PRO A 167 -9.69 -1.87 -1.66
N HIS A 168 -9.45 -2.98 -2.34
CA HIS A 168 -10.20 -3.40 -3.53
C HIS A 168 -11.45 -4.25 -3.20
N GLY A 169 -11.77 -4.44 -1.91
CA GLY A 169 -12.92 -5.20 -1.45
C GLY A 169 -12.72 -6.73 -1.41
N ARG A 170 -11.50 -7.23 -1.63
CA ARG A 170 -11.19 -8.66 -1.51
C ARG A 170 -11.00 -9.05 -0.04
N PRO A 171 -11.47 -10.23 0.40
CA PRO A 171 -11.19 -10.71 1.74
C PRO A 171 -9.67 -10.83 1.98
N THR A 172 -9.21 -10.37 3.14
CA THR A 172 -7.85 -10.59 3.62
C THR A 172 -7.71 -11.94 4.30
N ILE A 173 -8.78 -12.40 4.95
CA ILE A 173 -8.87 -13.64 5.72
C ILE A 173 -10.20 -14.31 5.41
N ILE A 174 -10.15 -15.62 5.21
CA ILE A 174 -11.32 -16.49 5.22
C ILE A 174 -11.13 -17.57 6.30
N SER A 175 -12.22 -18.09 6.83
CA SER A 175 -12.16 -19.20 7.80
C SER A 175 -13.15 -20.30 7.48
N TYR A 176 -12.81 -21.49 7.95
CA TYR A 176 -13.68 -22.66 7.95
C TYR A 176 -13.67 -23.28 9.34
N SER A 177 -14.83 -23.42 9.94
CA SER A 177 -14.97 -24.23 11.15
C SER A 177 -14.67 -25.69 10.86
N LYS A 178 -14.29 -26.44 11.89
CA LYS A 178 -14.11 -27.89 11.78
C LYS A 178 -15.37 -28.57 11.22
N TYR A 179 -16.55 -28.14 11.68
CA TYR A 179 -17.84 -28.67 11.21
C TYR A 179 -18.05 -28.43 9.71
N GLU A 180 -17.77 -27.23 9.21
CA GLU A 180 -17.88 -26.93 7.77
C GLU A 180 -16.95 -27.79 6.93
N LEU A 181 -15.71 -28.00 7.39
CA LEU A 181 -14.76 -28.90 6.72
C LEU A 181 -15.27 -30.35 6.74
N GLU A 182 -15.75 -30.84 7.86
CA GLU A 182 -16.31 -32.19 7.97
C GLU A 182 -17.53 -32.39 7.05
N LYS A 183 -18.35 -31.36 6.91
CA LYS A 183 -19.49 -31.36 5.98
C LYS A 183 -19.04 -31.44 4.52
N LEU A 184 -18.01 -30.69 4.14
CA LEU A 184 -17.42 -30.77 2.78
C LEU A 184 -16.91 -32.18 2.46
N PHE A 185 -16.36 -32.88 3.44
CA PHE A 185 -15.92 -34.28 3.31
C PHE A 185 -17.06 -35.31 3.54
N LYS A 186 -18.32 -34.84 3.68
CA LYS A 186 -19.47 -35.71 3.96
C LYS A 186 -19.33 -36.54 5.23
N ARG A 187 -18.60 -36.05 6.24
CA ARG A 187 -18.39 -36.72 7.54
C ARG A 187 -19.35 -36.23 8.62
N ALA A 188 -19.96 -35.04 8.42
CA ALA A 188 -21.04 -34.51 9.27
C ALA A 188 -22.31 -34.38 8.44
N MET A 189 -23.42 -34.81 9.03
CA MET A 189 -24.76 -34.62 8.43
C MET A 189 -25.40 -33.35 8.95
#